data_bb4d51a4a18bf9e94413759a80b0af11
#
_entry.id   bb4d51a4a18bf9e94413759a80b0af11
#
_cell.length_a   1.000
_cell.length_b   1.000
_cell.length_c   1.000
_cell.angle_alpha   90.00
_cell.angle_beta   90.00
_cell.angle_gamma   90.00
#
_symmetry.space_group_name_H-M   'P 1'
#
loop_
_entity.id
_entity.type
_entity.pdbx_description
1 polymer ?
#
loop_
_entity_poly.entity_id
_entity_poly.type
_entity_poly.pdbx_seq_one_letter_code
_entity_poly.pdbx_strand_id
1 'polypeptide(L)'
;KAMNSVDFEEYLVAINNKQLIDFIKTSFKNNTPMPFHSVAMDYYDDYLMTGGLPEAVEMSINNSNKYLLNTIYSKVSDTYKKEIGTLDTLIDITRGLEVYDSIPYQLQKQNRKFQYGLIKAGSRSKDYEKSINFLHNNGFAYKCYKISDAKSPLSSCKDPESFKMYLNDTGLLFSRMHLTKNKFLTDINIKNIIYENSIAINLVNLGYNLYYYQSEGKAEVSFVIQTRNGKI
;
A
#
# COMPACT_ATOMS: atom_id res chain seq x y z
N LYS A 1 9.30 -19.02 4.32
CA LYS A 1 8.71 -17.93 5.10
C LYS A 1 8.86 -16.68 4.26
N ALA A 2 7.76 -16.07 3.81
CA ALA A 2 7.85 -14.80 3.12
C ALA A 2 8.51 -13.79 4.06
N MET A 3 9.53 -13.09 3.58
CA MET A 3 10.18 -12.02 4.33
C MET A 3 9.27 -10.80 4.22
N ASN A 4 8.71 -10.35 5.35
CA ASN A 4 7.90 -9.14 5.38
C ASN A 4 8.81 -7.91 5.19
N SER A 5 8.24 -6.85 4.63
CA SER A 5 8.91 -5.55 4.61
C SER A 5 9.22 -5.08 6.03
N VAL A 6 10.33 -4.37 6.20
CA VAL A 6 10.69 -3.67 7.45
C VAL A 6 9.54 -2.75 7.85
N ASP A 7 9.05 -2.84 9.07
CA ASP A 7 8.03 -1.94 9.58
C ASP A 7 8.64 -0.64 10.15
N PHE A 8 7.79 0.29 10.58
CA PHE A 8 8.27 1.58 11.09
C PHE A 8 9.07 1.46 12.40
N GLU A 9 8.72 0.51 13.26
CA GLU A 9 9.49 0.26 14.48
C GLU A 9 10.88 -0.30 14.15
N GLU A 10 10.95 -1.27 13.25
CA GLU A 10 12.22 -1.84 12.76
C GLU A 10 13.07 -0.78 12.04
N TYR A 11 12.44 0.12 11.27
CA TYR A 11 13.13 1.26 10.67
C TYR A 11 13.74 2.19 11.72
N LEU A 12 12.99 2.53 12.78
CA LEU A 12 13.51 3.35 13.89
C LEU A 12 14.66 2.66 14.63
N VAL A 13 14.62 1.34 14.78
CA VAL A 13 15.74 0.56 15.33
C VAL A 13 16.96 0.66 14.41
N ALA A 14 16.77 0.51 13.10
CA ALA A 14 17.85 0.56 12.12
C ALA A 14 18.58 1.92 12.10
N ILE A 15 17.86 3.02 12.32
CA ILE A 15 18.45 4.37 12.44
C ILE A 15 18.91 4.73 13.87
N ASN A 16 18.99 3.73 14.78
CA ASN A 16 19.37 3.90 16.18
C ASN A 16 18.49 4.86 17.01
N ASN A 17 17.21 5.02 16.66
CA ASN A 17 16.27 5.91 17.36
C ASN A 17 15.28 5.14 18.26
N LYS A 18 15.81 4.31 19.16
CA LYS A 18 14.98 3.51 20.09
C LYS A 18 14.18 4.37 21.07
N GLN A 19 14.71 5.53 21.46
CA GLN A 19 14.00 6.44 22.39
C GLN A 19 12.65 6.88 21.82
N LEU A 20 12.57 7.15 20.52
CA LEU A 20 11.32 7.54 19.88
C LEU A 20 10.28 6.42 19.95
N ILE A 21 10.69 5.16 19.81
CA ILE A 21 9.81 3.98 19.96
C ILE A 21 9.22 3.95 21.38
N ASP A 22 10.04 4.16 22.39
CA ASP A 22 9.60 4.15 23.79
C ASP A 22 8.60 5.29 24.07
N PHE A 23 8.83 6.48 23.52
CA PHE A 23 7.88 7.60 23.62
C PHE A 23 6.55 7.27 22.94
N ILE A 24 6.56 6.72 21.72
CA ILE A 24 5.35 6.31 20.99
C ILE A 24 4.57 5.27 21.80
N LYS A 25 5.24 4.20 22.24
CA LYS A 25 4.61 3.11 23.00
C LYS A 25 4.05 3.57 24.33
N THR A 26 4.81 4.41 25.06
CA THR A 26 4.38 4.92 26.37
C THR A 26 3.17 5.85 26.23
N SER A 27 3.19 6.78 25.27
CA SER A 27 2.06 7.68 25.02
C SER A 27 0.81 6.92 24.59
N PHE A 28 0.96 5.92 23.72
CA PHE A 28 -0.14 5.05 23.31
C PHE A 28 -0.73 4.27 24.48
N LYS A 29 0.12 3.61 25.29
CA LYS A 29 -0.30 2.83 26.45
C LYS A 29 -1.04 3.68 27.49
N ASN A 30 -0.58 4.90 27.70
CA ASN A 30 -1.13 5.81 28.72
C ASN A 30 -2.27 6.67 28.17
N ASN A 31 -2.59 6.56 26.88
CA ASN A 31 -3.57 7.41 26.18
C ASN A 31 -3.30 8.90 26.37
N THR A 32 -2.02 9.30 26.29
CA THR A 32 -1.56 10.68 26.47
C THR A 32 -1.02 11.25 25.14
N PRO A 33 -1.12 12.57 24.91
CA PRO A 33 -0.48 13.20 23.77
C PRO A 33 1.03 12.91 23.76
N MET A 34 1.55 12.61 22.57
CA MET A 34 2.99 12.34 22.42
C MET A 34 3.77 13.66 22.32
N PRO A 35 4.76 13.93 23.23
CA PRO A 35 5.50 15.20 23.26
C PRO A 35 6.27 15.52 21.97
N PHE A 36 6.78 14.48 21.28
CA PHE A 36 7.58 14.60 20.05
C PHE A 36 6.82 14.12 18.82
N HIS A 37 5.49 14.35 18.77
CA HIS A 37 4.65 13.86 17.68
C HIS A 37 5.13 14.35 16.30
N SER A 38 5.47 15.63 16.15
CA SER A 38 5.97 16.18 14.87
C SER A 38 7.26 15.49 14.42
N VAL A 39 8.18 15.25 15.35
CA VAL A 39 9.44 14.54 15.05
C VAL A 39 9.16 13.10 14.61
N ALA A 40 8.22 12.41 15.27
CA ALA A 40 7.83 11.06 14.87
C ALA A 40 7.21 11.05 13.49
N MET A 41 6.41 12.07 13.15
CA MET A 41 5.82 12.20 11.80
C MET A 41 6.88 12.47 10.73
N ASP A 42 7.92 13.27 11.03
CA ASP A 42 9.02 13.49 10.09
C ASP A 42 9.78 12.19 9.77
N TYR A 43 10.07 11.37 10.79
CA TYR A 43 10.67 10.04 10.60
C TYR A 43 9.72 9.09 9.86
N TYR A 44 8.42 9.17 10.14
CA TYR A 44 7.43 8.36 9.45
C TYR A 44 7.35 8.74 7.97
N ASP A 45 7.36 10.02 7.64
CA ASP A 45 7.41 10.52 6.27
C ASP A 45 8.69 10.03 5.54
N ASP A 46 9.85 10.08 6.19
CA ASP A 46 11.10 9.56 5.62
C ASP A 46 11.04 8.03 5.41
N TYR A 47 10.46 7.29 6.35
CA TYR A 47 10.21 5.86 6.20
C TYR A 47 9.27 5.56 5.00
N LEU A 48 8.17 6.29 4.86
CA LEU A 48 7.23 6.11 3.76
C LEU A 48 7.84 6.37 2.39
N MET A 49 8.74 7.35 2.30
CA MET A 49 9.49 7.63 1.06
C MET A 49 10.56 6.57 0.78
N THR A 50 11.17 6.03 1.83
CA THR A 50 12.18 4.97 1.73
C THR A 50 11.54 3.64 1.38
N GLY A 51 10.37 3.32 1.97
CA GLY A 51 9.73 2.02 1.91
C GLY A 51 10.32 1.02 2.89
N GLY A 52 9.75 -0.19 2.90
CA GLY A 52 10.12 -1.25 3.82
C GLY A 52 11.06 -2.32 3.24
N LEU A 53 11.57 -2.16 2.02
CA LEU A 53 12.56 -3.10 1.49
C LEU A 53 13.87 -3.00 2.27
N PRO A 54 14.44 -4.10 2.81
CA PRO A 54 15.68 -4.05 3.59
C PRO A 54 16.83 -3.36 2.87
N GLU A 55 17.02 -3.62 1.57
CA GLU A 55 18.04 -2.97 0.73
C GLU A 55 17.81 -1.45 0.62
N ALA A 56 16.56 -1.00 0.54
CA ALA A 56 16.21 0.41 0.49
C ALA A 56 16.45 1.10 1.85
N VAL A 57 16.10 0.44 2.95
CA VAL A 57 16.35 0.94 4.31
C VAL A 57 17.84 1.05 4.57
N GLU A 58 18.63 0.02 4.27
CA GLU A 58 20.08 0.03 4.41
C GLU A 58 20.71 1.16 3.58
N MET A 59 20.27 1.32 2.33
CA MET A 59 20.74 2.37 1.46
C MET A 59 20.41 3.77 2.00
N SER A 60 19.22 3.97 2.56
CA SER A 60 18.79 5.26 3.11
C SER A 60 19.61 5.68 4.33
N ILE A 61 20.10 4.71 5.11
CA ILE A 61 20.95 4.93 6.30
C ILE A 61 22.39 5.26 5.88
N ASN A 62 22.94 4.52 4.93
CA ASN A 62 24.35 4.61 4.55
C ASN A 62 24.63 5.70 3.50
N ASN A 63 23.62 6.12 2.74
CA ASN A 63 23.78 7.07 1.64
C ASN A 63 22.59 8.04 1.54
N SER A 64 22.88 9.33 1.56
CA SER A 64 21.85 10.38 1.33
C SER A 64 21.39 10.48 -0.14
N ASN A 65 21.89 9.63 -1.04
CA ASN A 65 21.61 9.72 -2.47
C ASN A 65 20.31 9.00 -2.85
N LYS A 66 19.23 9.77 -2.93
CA LYS A 66 17.87 9.28 -3.27
C LYS A 66 17.74 8.68 -4.68
N TYR A 67 18.67 8.97 -5.60
CA TYR A 67 18.70 8.33 -6.93
C TYR A 67 18.89 6.81 -6.82
N LEU A 68 19.61 6.35 -5.79
CA LEU A 68 19.86 4.93 -5.57
C LEU A 68 18.57 4.21 -5.16
N LEU A 69 17.68 4.84 -4.40
CA LEU A 69 16.36 4.26 -4.06
C LEU A 69 15.52 4.00 -5.32
N ASN A 70 15.48 4.95 -6.25
CA ASN A 70 14.79 4.75 -7.52
C ASN A 70 15.36 3.57 -8.31
N THR A 71 16.68 3.37 -8.28
CA THR A 71 17.32 2.21 -8.94
C THR A 71 16.90 0.89 -8.29
N ILE A 72 16.83 0.82 -6.96
CA ILE A 72 16.34 -0.36 -6.24
C ILE A 72 14.90 -0.66 -6.65
N TYR A 73 14.01 0.32 -6.59
CA TYR A 73 12.60 0.13 -6.91
C TYR A 73 12.33 -0.14 -8.39
N SER A 74 13.17 0.38 -9.29
CA SER A 74 13.13 0.00 -10.70
C SER A 74 13.42 -1.50 -10.88
N LYS A 75 14.48 -2.02 -10.24
CA LYS A 75 14.82 -3.46 -10.26
C LYS A 75 13.69 -4.33 -9.68
N VAL A 76 13.05 -3.88 -8.57
CA VAL A 76 11.90 -4.59 -7.98
C VAL A 76 10.73 -4.60 -8.96
N SER A 77 10.41 -3.45 -9.57
CA SER A 77 9.36 -3.37 -10.58
C SER A 77 9.64 -4.28 -11.78
N ASP A 78 10.89 -4.33 -12.26
CA ASP A 78 11.29 -5.21 -13.35
C ASP A 78 11.19 -6.68 -12.97
N THR A 79 11.49 -7.03 -11.71
CA THR A 79 11.30 -8.38 -11.18
C THR A 79 9.82 -8.76 -11.19
N TYR A 80 8.93 -7.89 -10.71
CA TYR A 80 7.49 -8.15 -10.75
C TYR A 80 6.97 -8.29 -12.20
N LYS A 81 7.46 -7.46 -13.13
CA LYS A 81 7.11 -7.59 -14.54
C LYS A 81 7.58 -8.91 -15.15
N LYS A 82 8.74 -9.43 -14.76
CA LYS A 82 9.22 -10.75 -15.16
C LYS A 82 8.32 -11.86 -14.61
N GLU A 83 7.91 -11.77 -13.35
CA GLU A 83 6.98 -12.73 -12.74
C GLU A 83 5.59 -12.68 -13.43
N ILE A 84 5.09 -11.49 -13.75
CA ILE A 84 3.87 -11.35 -14.57
C ILE A 84 4.05 -12.03 -15.93
N GLY A 85 5.25 -11.98 -16.50
CA GLY A 85 5.63 -12.67 -17.74
C GLY A 85 5.53 -14.19 -17.70
N THR A 86 5.32 -14.80 -16.52
CA THR A 86 5.10 -16.25 -16.37
C THR A 86 3.63 -16.66 -16.50
N LEU A 87 2.71 -15.72 -16.72
CA LEU A 87 1.30 -16.03 -17.00
C LEU A 87 1.15 -16.85 -18.29
N ASP A 88 0.10 -17.70 -18.34
CA ASP A 88 -0.03 -18.76 -19.35
C ASP A 88 -0.14 -18.27 -20.81
N THR A 89 -0.70 -17.08 -21.03
CA THR A 89 -0.92 -16.55 -22.37
C THR A 89 -0.37 -15.13 -22.52
N LEU A 90 0.00 -14.76 -23.76
CA LEU A 90 0.43 -13.38 -24.08
C LEU A 90 -0.64 -12.34 -23.71
N ILE A 91 -1.92 -12.71 -23.82
CA ILE A 91 -3.04 -11.84 -23.46
C ILE A 91 -3.06 -11.62 -21.94
N ASP A 92 -2.90 -12.69 -21.15
CA ASP A 92 -2.85 -12.59 -19.69
C ASP A 92 -1.63 -11.79 -19.22
N ILE A 93 -0.47 -11.99 -19.86
CA ILE A 93 0.76 -11.22 -19.58
C ILE A 93 0.52 -9.73 -19.85
N THR A 94 0.01 -9.40 -21.04
CA THR A 94 -0.28 -8.00 -21.41
C THR A 94 -1.23 -7.36 -20.41
N ARG A 95 -2.33 -8.04 -20.07
CA ARG A 95 -3.31 -7.56 -19.08
C ARG A 95 -2.71 -7.43 -17.69
N GLY A 96 -1.84 -8.35 -17.28
CA GLY A 96 -1.13 -8.30 -16.01
C GLY A 96 -0.23 -7.07 -15.89
N LEU A 97 0.52 -6.77 -16.94
CA LEU A 97 1.35 -5.57 -17.02
C LEU A 97 0.50 -4.30 -17.03
N GLU A 98 -0.57 -4.26 -17.81
CA GLU A 98 -1.51 -3.12 -17.86
C GLU A 98 -2.12 -2.84 -16.47
N VAL A 99 -2.60 -3.88 -15.76
CA VAL A 99 -3.12 -3.75 -14.40
C VAL A 99 -2.06 -3.20 -13.46
N TYR A 100 -0.89 -3.85 -13.42
CA TYR A 100 0.20 -3.46 -12.54
C TYR A 100 0.64 -2.01 -12.80
N ASP A 101 0.79 -1.62 -14.05
CA ASP A 101 1.19 -0.26 -14.42
C ASP A 101 0.12 0.79 -14.12
N SER A 102 -1.17 0.40 -14.08
CA SER A 102 -2.28 1.32 -13.79
C SER A 102 -2.43 1.66 -12.30
N ILE A 103 -1.95 0.82 -11.36
CA ILE A 103 -2.21 0.96 -9.92
C ILE A 103 -1.86 2.36 -9.38
N PRO A 104 -0.66 2.94 -9.63
CA PRO A 104 -0.34 4.27 -9.12
C PRO A 104 -1.30 5.36 -9.62
N TYR A 105 -1.77 5.24 -10.86
CA TYR A 105 -2.73 6.16 -11.45
C TYR A 105 -4.14 5.98 -10.88
N GLN A 106 -4.58 4.74 -10.66
CA GLN A 106 -5.86 4.41 -10.02
C GLN A 106 -5.97 5.05 -8.63
N LEU A 107 -4.89 4.95 -7.82
CA LEU A 107 -4.83 5.51 -6.47
C LEU A 107 -4.88 7.05 -6.44
N GLN A 108 -4.52 7.73 -7.53
CA GLN A 108 -4.61 9.18 -7.65
C GLN A 108 -6.03 9.69 -7.94
N LYS A 109 -6.97 8.79 -8.25
CA LYS A 109 -8.38 9.18 -8.45
C LYS A 109 -9.06 9.46 -7.11
N GLN A 110 -10.05 10.35 -7.15
CA GLN A 110 -10.73 10.82 -5.94
C GLN A 110 -11.29 9.70 -5.06
N ASN A 111 -11.90 8.66 -5.67
CA ASN A 111 -12.49 7.54 -4.93
C ASN A 111 -11.55 6.33 -4.81
N ARG A 112 -10.37 6.36 -5.47
CA ARG A 112 -9.37 5.26 -5.50
C ARG A 112 -9.92 3.89 -5.87
N LYS A 113 -11.19 3.80 -6.28
CA LYS A 113 -11.80 2.57 -6.77
C LYS A 113 -11.12 2.15 -8.07
N PHE A 114 -10.81 0.86 -8.20
CA PHE A 114 -10.24 0.32 -9.41
C PHE A 114 -11.23 0.42 -10.58
N GLN A 115 -10.82 1.01 -11.67
CA GLN A 115 -11.65 1.29 -12.85
C GLN A 115 -11.00 0.67 -14.09
N TYR A 116 -11.65 -0.34 -14.65
CA TYR A 116 -11.15 -1.03 -15.84
C TYR A 116 -11.03 -0.09 -17.05
N GLY A 117 -11.94 0.86 -17.18
CA GLY A 117 -11.92 1.87 -18.24
C GLY A 117 -10.69 2.80 -18.22
N LEU A 118 -9.99 2.90 -17.07
CA LEU A 118 -8.72 3.64 -16.97
C LEU A 118 -7.52 2.85 -17.51
N ILE A 119 -7.65 1.53 -17.64
CA ILE A 119 -6.65 0.70 -18.33
C ILE A 119 -6.84 0.86 -19.83
N LYS A 120 -8.05 0.55 -20.30
CA LYS A 120 -8.42 0.64 -21.71
C LYS A 120 -9.92 0.89 -21.83
N ALA A 121 -10.31 1.81 -22.71
CA ALA A 121 -11.73 2.08 -22.99
C ALA A 121 -12.47 0.80 -23.39
N GLY A 122 -13.64 0.55 -22.77
CA GLY A 122 -14.46 -0.64 -23.02
C GLY A 122 -14.01 -1.92 -22.30
N SER A 123 -12.96 -1.85 -21.46
CA SER A 123 -12.51 -3.00 -20.66
C SER A 123 -13.55 -3.44 -19.63
N ARG A 124 -13.65 -4.76 -19.43
CA ARG A 124 -14.58 -5.38 -18.48
C ARG A 124 -13.84 -6.17 -17.40
N SER A 125 -14.46 -6.37 -16.25
CA SER A 125 -13.89 -7.09 -15.10
C SER A 125 -13.37 -8.48 -15.49
N LYS A 126 -14.18 -9.25 -16.20
CA LYS A 126 -13.84 -10.61 -16.65
C LYS A 126 -12.55 -10.71 -17.48
N ASP A 127 -12.17 -9.62 -18.16
CA ASP A 127 -10.99 -9.60 -19.01
C ASP A 127 -9.68 -9.52 -18.19
N TYR A 128 -9.75 -8.97 -16.98
CA TYR A 128 -8.59 -8.69 -16.13
C TYR A 128 -8.57 -9.49 -14.82
N GLU A 129 -9.62 -10.26 -14.52
CA GLU A 129 -9.79 -10.96 -13.24
C GLU A 129 -8.60 -11.88 -12.93
N LYS A 130 -8.15 -12.69 -13.90
CA LYS A 130 -7.01 -13.60 -13.74
C LYS A 130 -5.73 -12.84 -13.41
N SER A 131 -5.45 -11.76 -14.12
CA SER A 131 -4.27 -10.92 -13.93
C SER A 131 -4.29 -10.20 -12.58
N ILE A 132 -5.45 -9.66 -12.17
CA ILE A 132 -5.64 -9.02 -10.88
C ILE A 132 -5.47 -10.04 -9.73
N ASN A 133 -6.02 -11.25 -9.88
CA ASN A 133 -5.86 -12.31 -8.90
C ASN A 133 -4.40 -12.77 -8.81
N PHE A 134 -3.70 -12.85 -9.94
CA PHE A 134 -2.27 -13.15 -9.96
C PHE A 134 -1.46 -12.13 -9.13
N LEU A 135 -1.67 -10.83 -9.35
CA LEU A 135 -0.98 -9.79 -8.59
C LEU A 135 -1.27 -9.86 -7.09
N HIS A 136 -2.53 -10.12 -6.73
CA HIS A 136 -2.96 -10.24 -5.35
C HIS A 136 -2.37 -11.47 -4.66
N ASN A 137 -2.46 -12.64 -5.30
CA ASN A 137 -2.04 -13.91 -4.72
C ASN A 137 -0.50 -14.02 -4.60
N ASN A 138 0.24 -13.32 -5.46
CA ASN A 138 1.69 -13.24 -5.38
C ASN A 138 2.18 -12.08 -4.48
N GLY A 139 1.27 -11.32 -3.88
CA GLY A 139 1.60 -10.26 -2.94
C GLY A 139 2.23 -9.02 -3.59
N PHE A 140 2.06 -8.80 -4.89
CA PHE A 140 2.54 -7.60 -5.58
C PHE A 140 1.64 -6.40 -5.33
N ALA A 141 0.34 -6.68 -5.16
CA ALA A 141 -0.65 -5.69 -4.78
C ALA A 141 -1.79 -6.35 -3.99
N TYR A 142 -2.44 -5.57 -3.14
CA TYR A 142 -3.49 -6.04 -2.25
C TYR A 142 -4.84 -5.45 -2.64
N LYS A 143 -5.87 -6.30 -2.73
CA LYS A 143 -7.25 -5.87 -2.92
C LYS A 143 -7.87 -5.44 -1.60
N CYS A 144 -8.54 -4.30 -1.61
CA CYS A 144 -9.42 -3.85 -0.54
C CYS A 144 -10.85 -3.79 -1.10
N TYR A 145 -11.70 -4.73 -0.69
CA TYR A 145 -13.04 -4.86 -1.25
C TYR A 145 -14.04 -3.90 -0.62
N LYS A 146 -14.94 -3.33 -1.42
CA LYS A 146 -16.12 -2.64 -0.90
C LYS A 146 -17.01 -3.64 -0.16
N ILE A 147 -17.57 -3.21 0.98
CA ILE A 147 -18.64 -3.95 1.67
C ILE A 147 -19.93 -3.15 1.65
N SER A 148 -21.05 -3.87 1.57
CA SER A 148 -22.40 -3.28 1.63
C SER A 148 -22.85 -3.02 3.07
N ASP A 149 -22.33 -3.79 4.02
CA ASP A 149 -22.68 -3.73 5.44
C ASP A 149 -21.51 -4.21 6.31
N ALA A 150 -21.42 -3.74 7.55
CA ALA A 150 -20.42 -4.16 8.51
C ALA A 150 -20.92 -5.29 9.39
N LYS A 151 -21.27 -6.44 8.78
CA LYS A 151 -21.73 -7.66 9.48
C LYS A 151 -20.71 -8.79 9.37
N SER A 152 -20.58 -9.56 10.43
CA SER A 152 -19.72 -10.74 10.45
C SER A 152 -20.42 -11.94 9.77
N PRO A 153 -19.71 -12.69 8.87
CA PRO A 153 -18.36 -12.43 8.38
C PRO A 153 -18.34 -11.34 7.29
N LEU A 154 -17.38 -10.42 7.35
CA LEU A 154 -17.24 -9.34 6.34
C LEU A 154 -17.11 -9.86 4.90
N SER A 155 -16.55 -11.05 4.74
CA SER A 155 -16.41 -11.70 3.42
C SER A 155 -17.75 -11.95 2.73
N SER A 156 -18.85 -12.12 3.47
CA SER A 156 -20.20 -12.30 2.92
C SER A 156 -20.83 -10.99 2.42
N CYS A 157 -20.33 -9.85 2.92
CA CYS A 157 -20.84 -8.52 2.58
C CYS A 157 -20.03 -7.85 1.46
N LYS A 158 -18.97 -8.51 0.95
CA LYS A 158 -18.08 -7.92 -0.06
C LYS A 158 -18.76 -7.82 -1.43
N ASP A 159 -18.52 -6.71 -2.11
CA ASP A 159 -18.81 -6.54 -3.52
C ASP A 159 -17.54 -6.96 -4.32
N PRO A 160 -17.58 -8.09 -5.06
CA PRO A 160 -16.41 -8.57 -5.79
C PRO A 160 -15.99 -7.66 -6.95
N GLU A 161 -16.90 -6.85 -7.49
CA GLU A 161 -16.66 -5.94 -8.60
C GLU A 161 -16.15 -4.55 -8.14
N SER A 162 -16.19 -4.27 -6.85
CA SER A 162 -15.80 -2.99 -6.30
C SER A 162 -14.67 -3.14 -5.29
N PHE A 163 -13.47 -2.72 -5.68
CA PHE A 163 -12.29 -2.79 -4.81
C PHE A 163 -11.31 -1.66 -5.13
N LYS A 164 -10.40 -1.42 -4.21
CA LYS A 164 -9.19 -0.62 -4.40
C LYS A 164 -7.99 -1.58 -4.49
N MET A 165 -6.88 -1.15 -5.12
CA MET A 165 -5.63 -1.92 -5.13
C MET A 165 -4.50 -1.07 -4.57
N TYR A 166 -3.76 -1.63 -3.61
CA TYR A 166 -2.60 -1.03 -2.98
C TYR A 166 -1.35 -1.82 -3.32
N LEU A 167 -0.23 -1.15 -3.60
CA LEU A 167 1.06 -1.82 -3.78
C LEU A 167 1.58 -2.33 -2.43
N ASN A 168 2.39 -3.36 -2.48
CA ASN A 168 2.95 -4.03 -1.30
C ASN A 168 4.10 -3.28 -0.61
N ASP A 169 4.51 -2.12 -1.16
CA ASP A 169 5.56 -1.28 -0.57
C ASP A 169 5.32 0.20 -0.91
N THR A 170 5.54 1.10 0.08
CA THR A 170 5.30 2.54 -0.09
C THR A 170 6.39 3.22 -0.91
N GLY A 171 7.65 2.80 -0.77
CA GLY A 171 8.77 3.32 -1.57
C GLY A 171 8.63 2.91 -3.03
N LEU A 172 8.12 1.68 -3.29
CA LEU A 172 7.77 1.26 -4.63
C LEU A 172 6.67 2.15 -5.23
N LEU A 173 5.61 2.42 -4.47
CA LEU A 173 4.54 3.33 -4.91
C LEU A 173 5.09 4.74 -5.17
N PHE A 174 5.92 5.26 -4.24
CA PHE A 174 6.55 6.56 -4.34
C PHE A 174 7.40 6.69 -5.62
N SER A 175 8.24 5.69 -5.89
CA SER A 175 9.08 5.62 -7.08
C SER A 175 8.23 5.55 -8.36
N ARG A 176 7.19 4.71 -8.38
CA ARG A 176 6.32 4.54 -9.56
C ARG A 176 5.39 5.72 -9.84
N MET A 177 5.10 6.53 -8.84
CA MET A 177 4.42 7.81 -9.01
C MET A 177 5.40 8.93 -9.42
N HIS A 178 6.69 8.65 -9.55
CA HIS A 178 7.76 9.62 -9.84
C HIS A 178 7.72 10.82 -8.89
N LEU A 179 7.50 10.56 -7.59
CA LEU A 179 7.37 11.60 -6.59
C LEU A 179 8.74 12.19 -6.20
N THR A 180 8.72 13.48 -5.89
CA THR A 180 9.81 14.15 -5.18
C THR A 180 9.43 14.35 -3.71
N LYS A 181 10.43 14.48 -2.83
CA LYS A 181 10.20 14.79 -1.41
C LYS A 181 9.32 16.04 -1.26
N ASN A 182 9.63 17.10 -2.01
CA ASN A 182 8.87 18.35 -1.96
C ASN A 182 7.40 18.13 -2.33
N LYS A 183 7.12 17.42 -3.44
CA LYS A 183 5.75 17.13 -3.87
C LYS A 183 4.98 16.33 -2.82
N PHE A 184 5.62 15.33 -2.22
CA PHE A 184 5.01 14.52 -1.15
C PHE A 184 4.70 15.36 0.10
N LEU A 185 5.61 16.24 0.53
CA LEU A 185 5.42 17.04 1.73
C LEU A 185 4.41 18.18 1.56
N THR A 186 4.22 18.70 0.33
CA THR A 186 3.38 19.87 0.07
C THR A 186 1.98 19.53 -0.47
N ASP A 187 1.79 18.33 -1.06
CA ASP A 187 0.51 17.91 -1.63
C ASP A 187 -0.20 16.92 -0.69
N ILE A 188 -1.21 17.41 0.01
CA ILE A 188 -1.97 16.61 0.96
C ILE A 188 -2.66 15.40 0.33
N ASN A 189 -3.05 15.47 -0.95
CA ASN A 189 -3.68 14.35 -1.63
C ASN A 189 -2.67 13.23 -1.88
N ILE A 190 -1.46 13.59 -2.32
CA ILE A 190 -0.36 12.64 -2.49
C ILE A 190 0.03 12.02 -1.15
N LYS A 191 0.14 12.83 -0.11
CA LYS A 191 0.46 12.36 1.24
C LYS A 191 -0.58 11.34 1.72
N ASN A 192 -1.86 11.64 1.55
CA ASN A 192 -2.96 10.73 1.92
C ASN A 192 -2.95 9.42 1.13
N ILE A 193 -2.54 9.43 -0.15
CA ILE A 193 -2.40 8.19 -0.94
C ILE A 193 -1.32 7.29 -0.36
N ILE A 194 -0.15 7.84 -0.08
CA ILE A 194 0.98 7.08 0.47
C ILE A 194 0.64 6.56 1.88
N TYR A 195 0.01 7.38 2.73
CA TYR A 195 -0.42 6.97 4.07
C TYR A 195 -1.45 5.85 4.02
N GLU A 196 -2.47 5.97 3.15
CA GLU A 196 -3.50 4.92 3.01
C GLU A 196 -2.88 3.61 2.51
N ASN A 197 -1.94 3.68 1.55
CA ASN A 197 -1.22 2.50 1.09
C ASN A 197 -0.38 1.85 2.21
N SER A 198 0.27 2.65 3.06
CA SER A 198 1.02 2.16 4.23
C SER A 198 0.12 1.42 5.22
N ILE A 199 -1.07 1.97 5.51
CA ILE A 199 -2.04 1.32 6.39
C ILE A 199 -2.50 -0.01 5.80
N ALA A 200 -2.76 -0.06 4.49
CA ALA A 200 -3.12 -1.31 3.80
C ALA A 200 -2.05 -2.39 3.97
N ILE A 201 -0.77 -2.04 3.76
CA ILE A 201 0.37 -2.96 3.94
C ILE A 201 0.42 -3.48 5.38
N ASN A 202 0.35 -2.58 6.36
CA ASN A 202 0.42 -2.95 7.78
C ASN A 202 -0.72 -3.89 8.19
N LEU A 203 -1.95 -3.62 7.74
CA LEU A 203 -3.09 -4.49 8.02
C LEU A 203 -2.93 -5.87 7.39
N VAL A 204 -2.42 -5.96 6.16
CA VAL A 204 -2.12 -7.26 5.50
C VAL A 204 -1.01 -8.01 6.25
N ASN A 205 0.06 -7.33 6.67
CA ASN A 205 1.15 -7.94 7.45
C ASN A 205 0.68 -8.46 8.80
N LEU A 206 -0.35 -7.84 9.39
CA LEU A 206 -1.03 -8.33 10.60
C LEU A 206 -2.01 -9.48 10.32
N GLY A 207 -2.18 -9.89 9.06
CA GLY A 207 -3.02 -11.00 8.64
C GLY A 207 -4.49 -10.66 8.43
N TYR A 208 -4.83 -9.37 8.28
CA TYR A 208 -6.19 -8.95 7.98
C TYR A 208 -6.49 -8.94 6.49
N ASN A 209 -7.72 -9.35 6.13
CA ASN A 209 -8.29 -9.03 4.83
C ASN A 209 -8.77 -7.58 4.83
N LEU A 210 -8.57 -6.89 3.72
CA LEU A 210 -8.90 -5.49 3.59
C LEU A 210 -10.31 -5.30 3.03
N TYR A 211 -11.10 -4.48 3.73
CA TYR A 211 -12.40 -4.02 3.27
C TYR A 211 -12.52 -2.52 3.48
N TYR A 212 -13.39 -1.85 2.71
CA TYR A 212 -13.79 -0.47 2.92
C TYR A 212 -15.30 -0.33 2.82
N TYR A 213 -15.85 0.67 3.49
CA TYR A 213 -17.26 0.98 3.41
C TYR A 213 -17.45 2.36 2.80
N GLN A 214 -18.40 2.48 1.89
CA GLN A 214 -18.80 3.75 1.30
C GLN A 214 -20.32 3.84 1.24
N SER A 215 -20.88 4.86 1.92
CA SER A 215 -22.32 5.14 1.90
C SER A 215 -22.75 5.75 0.57
N GLU A 216 -24.06 5.75 0.31
CA GLU A 216 -24.66 6.45 -0.85
C GLU A 216 -24.36 7.96 -0.81
N GLY A 217 -24.28 8.57 0.38
CA GLY A 217 -23.91 9.98 0.60
C GLY A 217 -22.41 10.26 0.47
N LYS A 218 -21.60 9.33 -0.07
CA LYS A 218 -20.15 9.43 -0.29
C LYS A 218 -19.28 9.52 0.97
N ALA A 219 -19.82 9.35 2.18
CA ALA A 219 -19.00 9.17 3.36
C ALA A 219 -18.28 7.81 3.26
N GLU A 220 -16.97 7.78 3.52
CA GLU A 220 -16.12 6.62 3.36
C GLU A 220 -15.39 6.30 4.65
N VAL A 221 -15.32 5.00 4.99
CA VAL A 221 -14.39 4.43 5.94
C VAL A 221 -13.36 3.66 5.14
N SER A 222 -12.12 4.16 5.09
CA SER A 222 -11.07 3.64 4.22
C SER A 222 -10.69 2.19 4.49
N PHE A 223 -10.78 1.75 5.76
CA PHE A 223 -10.53 0.35 6.13
C PHE A 223 -11.53 -0.12 7.17
N VAL A 224 -12.08 -1.29 6.90
CA VAL A 224 -12.90 -2.08 7.84
C VAL A 224 -12.23 -3.44 7.94
N ILE A 225 -11.95 -3.88 9.15
CA ILE A 225 -11.31 -5.17 9.41
C ILE A 225 -12.16 -6.03 10.33
N GLN A 226 -12.01 -7.33 10.22
CA GLN A 226 -12.63 -8.28 11.15
C GLN A 226 -11.53 -8.95 11.95
N THR A 227 -11.61 -8.83 13.28
CA THR A 227 -10.68 -9.51 14.17
C THR A 227 -10.95 -11.02 14.21
N ARG A 228 -9.99 -11.81 14.71
CA ARG A 228 -10.14 -13.27 14.86
C ARG A 228 -11.34 -13.65 15.74
N ASN A 229 -11.75 -12.79 16.66
CA ASN A 229 -12.91 -12.98 17.54
C ASN A 229 -14.22 -12.51 16.91
N GLY A 230 -14.23 -12.20 15.61
CA GLY A 230 -15.42 -11.77 14.87
C GLY A 230 -15.83 -10.31 15.10
N LYS A 231 -15.11 -9.54 15.91
CA LYS A 231 -15.37 -8.09 16.06
C LYS A 231 -14.95 -7.34 14.81
N ILE A 232 -15.73 -6.35 14.45
CA ILE A 232 -15.52 -5.45 13.32
C ILE A 232 -15.19 -4.06 13.87
#